data_34db25818472d7fe1e226e6828f6f2f2
#
_entry.id   34db25818472d7fe1e226e6828f6f2f2
#
_cell.length_a   1.000
_cell.length_b   1.000
_cell.length_c   1.000
_cell.angle_alpha   90.00
_cell.angle_beta   90.00
_cell.angle_gamma   90.00
#
_symmetry.space_group_name_H-M   'P 1'
#
loop_
_entity.id
_entity.type
_entity.pdbx_description
1 polymer ?
#
loop_
_entity_poly.entity_id
_entity_poly.type
_entity_poly.pdbx_seq_one_letter_code
_entity_poly.pdbx_strand_id
1 'polypeptide(L)'
;MEYLINLAILFCIYGTLALSLNMVVGMAGLLSLAQAAFYGIGAYAAAIGMTELGLGFFSTLLLGMLANGILAFVVGKILSRFQGDYYAIVSAGLSVIVFSVLLNWKDLTNGPLGIFGIPKPEIGSFRLVSNFSYLVLCLAAVALSCGIYVLFDRSSFGRTLKALREDEQLTRLQGYNTKHFKSIVFVVSAMMSGIAGAMFASYISFIDPSTFQLKEGIFLFTIIIVGGLS
;
A
#
# COMPACT_ATOMS: atom_id res chain seq x y z
N MET A 1 7.13 7.41 -27.80
CA MET A 1 7.87 7.80 -26.57
C MET A 1 6.94 7.93 -25.36
N GLU A 2 5.84 8.69 -25.46
CA GLU A 2 4.91 8.90 -24.32
C GLU A 2 4.27 7.62 -23.80
N TYR A 3 3.91 6.69 -24.69
CA TYR A 3 3.33 5.40 -24.29
C TYR A 3 4.27 4.60 -23.38
N LEU A 4 5.56 4.55 -23.70
CA LEU A 4 6.55 3.83 -22.89
C LEU A 4 6.75 4.50 -21.51
N ILE A 5 6.69 5.83 -21.45
CA ILE A 5 6.79 6.57 -20.18
C ILE A 5 5.57 6.28 -19.30
N ASN A 6 4.37 6.27 -19.87
CA ASN A 6 3.15 5.95 -19.13
C ASN A 6 3.17 4.52 -18.59
N LEU A 7 3.64 3.56 -19.40
CA LEU A 7 3.81 2.18 -18.95
C LEU A 7 4.83 2.07 -17.81
N ALA A 8 5.96 2.79 -17.91
CA ALA A 8 6.99 2.81 -16.87
C ALA A 8 6.48 3.42 -15.56
N ILE A 9 5.64 4.47 -15.62
CA ILE A 9 5.02 5.06 -14.42
C ILE A 9 4.12 4.03 -13.72
N LEU A 10 3.23 3.37 -14.46
CA LEU A 10 2.37 2.33 -13.90
C LEU A 10 3.19 1.18 -13.33
N PHE A 11 4.23 0.75 -14.03
CA PHE A 11 5.15 -0.28 -13.53
C PHE A 11 5.81 0.12 -12.21
N CYS A 12 6.21 1.38 -12.04
CA CYS A 12 6.77 1.88 -10.79
C CYS A 12 5.73 1.87 -9.66
N ILE A 13 4.48 2.30 -9.91
CA ILE A 13 3.41 2.30 -8.92
C ILE A 13 3.11 0.87 -8.46
N TYR A 14 2.91 -0.06 -9.40
CA TYR A 14 2.69 -1.47 -9.08
C TYR A 14 3.92 -2.13 -8.47
N GLY A 15 5.13 -1.71 -8.85
CA GLY A 15 6.38 -2.15 -8.22
C GLY A 15 6.45 -1.75 -6.75
N THR A 16 6.04 -0.53 -6.40
CA THR A 16 5.93 -0.07 -5.01
C THR A 16 4.92 -0.91 -4.22
N LEU A 17 3.75 -1.20 -4.82
CA LEU A 17 2.73 -2.07 -4.22
C LEU A 17 3.23 -3.51 -4.05
N ALA A 18 3.91 -4.05 -5.03
CA ALA A 18 4.48 -5.40 -4.97
C ALA A 18 5.55 -5.49 -3.86
N LEU A 19 6.45 -4.51 -3.76
CA LEU A 19 7.43 -4.45 -2.65
C LEU A 19 6.74 -4.37 -1.29
N SER A 20 5.69 -3.57 -1.16
CA SER A 20 4.93 -3.46 0.09
C SER A 20 4.27 -4.78 0.49
N LEU A 21 3.63 -5.48 -0.45
CA LEU A 21 3.03 -6.78 -0.20
C LEU A 21 4.09 -7.86 0.06
N ASN A 22 5.24 -7.80 -0.64
CA ASN A 22 6.34 -8.75 -0.43
C ASN A 22 6.95 -8.66 0.98
N MET A 23 6.89 -7.49 1.65
CA MET A 23 7.26 -7.41 3.07
C MET A 23 6.38 -8.29 3.97
N VAL A 24 5.10 -8.38 3.69
CA VAL A 24 4.17 -9.19 4.50
C VAL A 24 4.20 -10.66 4.09
N VAL A 25 4.13 -10.93 2.78
CA VAL A 25 4.08 -12.29 2.24
C VAL A 25 5.47 -12.91 2.23
N GLY A 26 6.46 -12.21 1.68
CA GLY A 26 7.81 -12.73 1.49
C GLY A 26 8.58 -12.85 2.80
N MET A 27 8.63 -11.79 3.63
CA MET A 27 9.42 -11.82 4.87
C MET A 27 8.69 -12.53 6.02
N ALA A 28 7.40 -12.27 6.22
CA ALA A 28 6.65 -12.77 7.37
C ALA A 28 5.83 -14.04 7.08
N GLY A 29 5.73 -14.47 5.82
CA GLY A 29 4.94 -15.64 5.43
C GLY A 29 3.42 -15.47 5.61
N LEU A 30 2.93 -14.24 5.68
CA LEU A 30 1.52 -13.94 5.94
C LEU A 30 0.80 -13.68 4.62
N LEU A 31 -0.10 -14.57 4.22
CA LEU A 31 -0.92 -14.40 3.03
C LEU A 31 -1.91 -13.23 3.24
N SER A 32 -1.56 -12.04 2.76
CA SER A 32 -2.37 -10.84 2.91
C SER A 32 -3.01 -10.42 1.60
N LEU A 33 -4.32 -10.25 1.60
CA LEU A 33 -5.11 -9.68 0.50
C LEU A 33 -5.60 -8.25 0.84
N ALA A 34 -5.11 -7.67 1.94
CA ALA A 34 -5.52 -6.34 2.40
C ALA A 34 -4.88 -5.18 1.61
N GLN A 35 -3.94 -5.46 0.73
CA GLN A 35 -3.13 -4.43 0.06
C GLN A 35 -3.96 -3.51 -0.83
N ALA A 36 -5.00 -4.04 -1.50
CA ALA A 36 -5.94 -3.26 -2.29
C ALA A 36 -6.70 -2.23 -1.42
N ALA A 37 -7.04 -2.59 -0.18
CA ALA A 37 -7.69 -1.67 0.76
C ALA A 37 -6.78 -0.48 1.11
N PHE A 38 -5.52 -0.74 1.47
CA PHE A 38 -4.56 0.31 1.81
C PHE A 38 -4.18 1.16 0.60
N TYR A 39 -4.11 0.56 -0.57
CA TYR A 39 -3.95 1.26 -1.83
C TYR A 39 -5.10 2.25 -2.07
N GLY A 40 -6.34 1.81 -1.89
CA GLY A 40 -7.53 2.65 -2.00
C GLY A 40 -7.56 3.77 -0.97
N ILE A 41 -7.31 3.47 0.31
CA ILE A 41 -7.29 4.50 1.37
C ILE A 41 -6.24 5.56 1.08
N GLY A 42 -5.04 5.17 0.64
CA GLY A 42 -3.97 6.11 0.26
C GLY A 42 -4.38 7.00 -0.92
N ALA A 43 -5.02 6.42 -1.94
CA ALA A 43 -5.51 7.14 -3.10
C ALA A 43 -6.62 8.15 -2.73
N TYR A 44 -7.61 7.73 -1.95
CA TYR A 44 -8.69 8.61 -1.50
C TYR A 44 -8.21 9.68 -0.53
N ALA A 45 -7.33 9.35 0.41
CA ALA A 45 -6.74 10.36 1.31
C ALA A 45 -5.98 11.45 0.54
N ALA A 46 -5.24 11.06 -0.50
CA ALA A 46 -4.55 12.01 -1.36
C ALA A 46 -5.53 12.83 -2.22
N ALA A 47 -6.53 12.18 -2.82
CA ALA A 47 -7.53 12.86 -3.63
C ALA A 47 -8.31 13.91 -2.83
N ILE A 48 -8.89 13.52 -1.69
CA ILE A 48 -9.64 14.42 -0.80
C ILE A 48 -8.74 15.56 -0.30
N GLY A 49 -7.51 15.22 0.13
CA GLY A 49 -6.56 16.22 0.60
C GLY A 49 -6.20 17.26 -0.46
N MET A 50 -6.07 16.87 -1.73
CA MET A 50 -5.77 17.80 -2.82
C MET A 50 -7.00 18.56 -3.33
N THR A 51 -8.17 17.93 -3.41
CA THR A 51 -9.37 18.55 -4.01
C THR A 51 -10.17 19.38 -3.02
N GLU A 52 -10.36 18.89 -1.78
CA GLU A 52 -11.21 19.57 -0.79
C GLU A 52 -10.40 20.45 0.16
N LEU A 53 -9.22 19.97 0.61
CA LEU A 53 -8.39 20.70 1.56
C LEU A 53 -7.36 21.62 0.89
N GLY A 54 -7.19 21.55 -0.44
CA GLY A 54 -6.21 22.32 -1.19
C GLY A 54 -4.76 22.07 -0.77
N LEU A 55 -4.46 20.91 -0.19
CA LEU A 55 -3.13 20.57 0.28
C LEU A 55 -2.21 20.21 -0.89
N GLY A 56 -0.92 20.53 -0.74
CA GLY A 56 0.08 20.12 -1.72
C GLY A 56 0.30 18.60 -1.75
N PHE A 57 0.78 18.09 -2.87
CA PHE A 57 0.97 16.64 -3.09
C PHE A 57 1.77 15.94 -1.98
N PHE A 58 2.87 16.51 -1.51
CA PHE A 58 3.69 15.89 -0.46
C PHE A 58 2.96 15.82 0.89
N SER A 59 2.17 16.83 1.21
CA SER A 59 1.34 16.83 2.43
C SER A 59 0.27 15.76 2.38
N THR A 60 -0.34 15.56 1.21
CA THR A 60 -1.36 14.53 1.01
C THR A 60 -0.77 13.12 0.96
N LEU A 61 0.43 12.96 0.42
CA LEU A 61 1.18 11.71 0.48
C LEU A 61 1.46 11.30 1.93
N LEU A 62 1.92 12.26 2.75
CA LEU A 62 2.13 12.02 4.19
C LEU A 62 0.81 11.68 4.90
N LEU A 63 -0.27 12.40 4.56
CA LEU A 63 -1.60 12.14 5.10
C LEU A 63 -2.07 10.72 4.76
N GLY A 64 -1.91 10.28 3.51
CA GLY A 64 -2.23 8.91 3.08
C GLY A 64 -1.40 7.85 3.80
N MET A 65 -0.10 8.10 4.00
CA MET A 65 0.77 7.22 4.80
C MET A 65 0.29 7.12 6.25
N LEU A 66 -0.01 8.24 6.89
CA LEU A 66 -0.45 8.28 8.30
C LEU A 66 -1.83 7.63 8.47
N ALA A 67 -2.78 7.91 7.57
CA ALA A 67 -4.10 7.29 7.59
C ALA A 67 -4.00 5.76 7.51
N ASN A 68 -3.20 5.26 6.56
CA ASN A 68 -2.92 3.84 6.43
C ASN A 68 -2.18 3.27 7.64
N GLY A 69 -1.19 3.99 8.18
CA GLY A 69 -0.46 3.58 9.37
C GLY A 69 -1.36 3.41 10.59
N ILE A 70 -2.25 4.36 10.85
CA ILE A 70 -3.22 4.33 11.95
C ILE A 70 -4.19 3.16 11.78
N LEU A 71 -4.80 3.04 10.60
CA LEU A 71 -5.74 1.95 10.32
C LEU A 71 -5.04 0.59 10.42
N ALA A 72 -3.86 0.45 9.81
CA ALA A 72 -3.09 -0.78 9.85
C ALA A 72 -2.64 -1.16 11.28
N PHE A 73 -2.36 -0.17 12.14
CA PHE A 73 -2.03 -0.43 13.54
C PHE A 73 -3.21 -1.03 14.29
N VAL A 74 -4.42 -0.49 14.09
CA VAL A 74 -5.64 -1.01 14.73
C VAL A 74 -5.98 -2.40 14.19
N VAL A 75 -6.04 -2.53 12.88
CA VAL A 75 -6.39 -3.78 12.20
C VAL A 75 -5.30 -4.83 12.37
N GLY A 76 -4.03 -4.44 12.31
CA GLY A 76 -2.88 -5.34 12.48
C GLY A 76 -2.86 -6.04 13.84
N LYS A 77 -3.32 -5.37 14.91
CA LYS A 77 -3.52 -6.02 16.23
C LYS A 77 -4.56 -7.14 16.19
N ILE A 78 -5.58 -6.97 15.36
CA ILE A 78 -6.62 -7.99 15.18
C ILE A 78 -6.09 -9.11 14.31
N LEU A 79 -5.53 -8.77 13.15
CA LEU A 79 -4.98 -9.74 12.20
C LEU A 79 -3.84 -10.57 12.80
N SER A 80 -3.00 -9.98 13.65
CA SER A 80 -1.87 -10.68 14.29
C SER A 80 -2.27 -11.88 15.16
N ARG A 81 -3.56 -12.03 15.48
CA ARG A 81 -4.10 -13.18 16.22
C ARG A 81 -4.34 -14.40 15.34
N PHE A 82 -4.45 -14.18 14.02
CA PHE A 82 -4.73 -15.23 13.04
C PHE A 82 -3.44 -15.78 12.45
N GLN A 83 -3.49 -17.02 11.97
CA GLN A 83 -2.36 -17.76 11.40
C GLN A 83 -2.79 -18.45 10.11
N GLY A 84 -1.84 -18.67 9.19
CA GLY A 84 -2.07 -19.41 7.97
C GLY A 84 -3.23 -18.86 7.13
N ASP A 85 -4.12 -19.74 6.70
CA ASP A 85 -5.23 -19.42 5.80
C ASP A 85 -6.27 -18.47 6.44
N TYR A 86 -6.44 -18.53 7.78
CA TYR A 86 -7.34 -17.62 8.48
C TYR A 86 -6.89 -16.16 8.36
N TYR A 87 -5.58 -15.91 8.32
CA TYR A 87 -5.06 -14.57 8.08
C TYR A 87 -5.46 -14.05 6.69
N ALA A 88 -5.38 -14.91 5.65
CA ALA A 88 -5.78 -14.57 4.29
C ALA A 88 -7.27 -14.22 4.20
N ILE A 89 -8.14 -15.04 4.83
CA ILE A 89 -9.60 -14.82 4.81
C ILE A 89 -9.95 -13.50 5.50
N VAL A 90 -9.40 -13.25 6.68
CA VAL A 90 -9.69 -12.01 7.44
C VAL A 90 -9.15 -10.78 6.72
N SER A 91 -7.96 -10.86 6.11
CA SER A 91 -7.39 -9.77 5.32
C SER A 91 -8.18 -9.49 4.03
N ALA A 92 -8.72 -10.53 3.39
CA ALA A 92 -9.65 -10.39 2.27
C ALA A 92 -10.96 -9.70 2.70
N GLY A 93 -11.51 -10.11 3.86
CA GLY A 93 -12.68 -9.46 4.46
C GLY A 93 -12.46 -7.96 4.70
N LEU A 94 -11.27 -7.57 5.16
CA LEU A 94 -10.91 -6.16 5.30
C LEU A 94 -10.99 -5.40 3.97
N SER A 95 -10.48 -5.99 2.87
CA SER A 95 -10.56 -5.35 1.55
C SER A 95 -12.00 -5.13 1.10
N VAL A 96 -12.89 -6.10 1.36
CA VAL A 96 -14.32 -5.97 1.05
C VAL A 96 -14.97 -4.89 1.92
N ILE A 97 -14.64 -4.82 3.21
CA ILE A 97 -15.17 -3.78 4.12
C ILE A 97 -14.73 -2.39 3.64
N VAL A 98 -13.45 -2.18 3.38
CA VAL A 98 -12.94 -0.89 2.91
C VAL A 98 -13.56 -0.50 1.59
N PHE A 99 -13.65 -1.42 0.63
CA PHE A 99 -14.35 -1.19 -0.63
C PHE A 99 -15.81 -0.75 -0.41
N SER A 100 -16.53 -1.44 0.48
CA SER A 100 -17.92 -1.11 0.81
C SER A 100 -18.04 0.27 1.47
N VAL A 101 -17.11 0.64 2.34
CA VAL A 101 -17.04 1.97 2.94
C VAL A 101 -16.81 3.03 1.86
N LEU A 102 -15.81 2.86 0.98
CA LEU A 102 -15.53 3.78 -0.10
C LEU A 102 -16.71 3.94 -1.08
N LEU A 103 -17.47 2.86 -1.31
CA LEU A 103 -18.60 2.87 -2.22
C LEU A 103 -19.83 3.58 -1.61
N ASN A 104 -20.05 3.45 -0.30
CA ASN A 104 -21.27 3.92 0.34
C ASN A 104 -21.13 5.28 1.05
N TRP A 105 -19.92 5.76 1.32
CA TRP A 105 -19.67 7.03 1.98
C TRP A 105 -19.73 8.20 0.98
N LYS A 106 -20.95 8.51 0.50
CA LYS A 106 -21.16 9.48 -0.58
C LYS A 106 -20.65 10.88 -0.27
N ASP A 107 -20.78 11.33 0.97
CA ASP A 107 -20.40 12.68 1.39
C ASP A 107 -18.87 12.92 1.33
N LEU A 108 -18.05 11.88 1.46
CA LEU A 108 -16.59 11.99 1.49
C LEU A 108 -15.93 11.48 0.21
N THR A 109 -16.43 10.38 -0.35
CA THR A 109 -15.80 9.68 -1.48
C THR A 109 -16.54 9.86 -2.80
N ASN A 110 -17.68 10.57 -2.81
CA ASN A 110 -18.64 10.63 -3.91
C ASN A 110 -19.19 9.23 -4.32
N GLY A 111 -18.93 8.20 -3.51
CA GLY A 111 -19.41 6.85 -3.74
C GLY A 111 -19.03 6.30 -5.13
N PRO A 112 -20.01 5.72 -5.88
CA PRO A 112 -19.75 5.12 -7.19
C PRO A 112 -19.28 6.11 -8.26
N LEU A 113 -19.52 7.41 -8.08
CA LEU A 113 -19.10 8.45 -9.04
C LEU A 113 -17.60 8.72 -8.98
N GLY A 114 -16.97 8.47 -7.81
CA GLY A 114 -15.56 8.72 -7.60
C GLY A 114 -15.20 10.20 -7.51
N ILE A 115 -13.91 10.48 -7.44
CA ILE A 115 -13.35 11.83 -7.33
C ILE A 115 -12.65 12.19 -8.63
N PHE A 116 -13.06 13.31 -9.25
CA PHE A 116 -12.49 13.85 -10.48
C PHE A 116 -11.64 15.08 -10.21
N GLY A 117 -10.76 15.41 -11.17
CA GLY A 117 -10.03 16.67 -11.15
C GLY A 117 -8.90 16.72 -10.14
N ILE A 118 -8.34 15.57 -9.76
CA ILE A 118 -7.21 15.50 -8.85
C ILE A 118 -6.01 16.18 -9.52
N PRO A 119 -5.43 17.23 -8.91
CA PRO A 119 -4.35 17.98 -9.52
C PRO A 119 -3.07 17.13 -9.61
N LYS A 120 -2.27 17.41 -10.65
CA LYS A 120 -0.94 16.82 -10.76
C LYS A 120 -0.01 17.40 -9.69
N PRO A 121 1.02 16.63 -9.25
CA PRO A 121 1.94 17.10 -8.23
C PRO A 121 2.63 18.41 -8.60
N GLU A 122 2.68 19.33 -7.64
CA GLU A 122 3.44 20.58 -7.73
C GLU A 122 4.55 20.57 -6.69
N ILE A 123 5.78 20.88 -7.10
CA ILE A 123 6.94 21.07 -6.21
C ILE A 123 7.27 22.54 -6.18
N GLY A 124 6.74 23.27 -5.20
CA GLY A 124 6.88 24.72 -5.12
C GLY A 124 6.26 25.40 -6.34
N SER A 125 7.06 26.13 -7.13
CA SER A 125 6.63 26.80 -8.38
C SER A 125 6.69 25.90 -9.62
N PHE A 126 7.20 24.69 -9.50
CA PHE A 126 7.31 23.74 -10.62
C PHE A 126 6.15 22.74 -10.63
N ARG A 127 5.25 22.92 -11.59
CA ARG A 127 4.22 21.91 -11.88
C ARG A 127 4.87 20.72 -12.60
N LEU A 128 4.74 19.51 -12.07
CA LEU A 128 5.19 18.28 -12.73
C LEU A 128 4.20 17.90 -13.85
N VAL A 129 4.05 18.82 -14.84
CA VAL A 129 3.14 18.60 -15.98
C VAL A 129 3.72 17.55 -16.95
N SER A 130 5.05 17.46 -17.02
CA SER A 130 5.72 16.49 -17.91
C SER A 130 5.65 15.09 -17.33
N ASN A 131 5.22 14.13 -18.16
CA ASN A 131 5.22 12.71 -17.82
C ASN A 131 6.63 12.21 -17.41
N PHE A 132 7.69 12.80 -17.97
CA PHE A 132 9.06 12.48 -17.60
C PHE A 132 9.40 12.89 -16.17
N SER A 133 9.00 14.09 -15.74
CA SER A 133 9.21 14.55 -14.35
C SER A 133 8.43 13.69 -13.37
N TYR A 134 7.24 13.25 -13.74
CA TYR A 134 6.44 12.31 -12.95
C TYR A 134 7.11 10.94 -12.84
N LEU A 135 7.71 10.43 -13.92
CA LEU A 135 8.46 9.19 -13.88
C LEU A 135 9.64 9.24 -12.90
N VAL A 136 10.37 10.35 -12.85
CA VAL A 136 11.47 10.52 -11.88
C VAL A 136 10.96 10.44 -10.44
N LEU A 137 9.80 11.04 -10.15
CA LEU A 137 9.17 10.95 -8.84
C LEU A 137 8.75 9.50 -8.51
N CYS A 138 8.20 8.76 -9.48
CA CYS A 138 7.85 7.36 -9.32
C CYS A 138 9.09 6.48 -9.07
N LEU A 139 10.17 6.71 -9.79
CA LEU A 139 11.44 6.01 -9.56
C LEU A 139 12.01 6.29 -8.17
N ALA A 140 11.91 7.53 -7.68
CA ALA A 140 12.31 7.88 -6.33
C ALA A 140 11.47 7.13 -5.27
N ALA A 141 10.16 6.99 -5.48
CA ALA A 141 9.28 6.23 -4.59
C ALA A 141 9.61 4.73 -4.58
N VAL A 142 9.88 4.13 -5.75
CA VAL A 142 10.34 2.73 -5.83
C VAL A 142 11.69 2.57 -5.13
N ALA A 143 12.64 3.48 -5.36
CA ALA A 143 13.95 3.43 -4.71
C ALA A 143 13.83 3.54 -3.18
N LEU A 144 12.97 4.44 -2.68
CA LEU A 144 12.67 4.57 -1.26
C LEU A 144 12.06 3.28 -0.70
N SER A 145 11.08 2.71 -1.40
CA SER A 145 10.42 1.46 -1.01
C SER A 145 11.39 0.28 -0.99
N CYS A 146 12.25 0.20 -1.99
CA CYS A 146 13.33 -0.79 -2.05
C CYS A 146 14.33 -0.59 -0.90
N GLY A 147 14.69 0.66 -0.59
CA GLY A 147 15.55 1.00 0.55
C GLY A 147 14.94 0.55 1.88
N ILE A 148 13.66 0.83 2.11
CA ILE A 148 12.92 0.36 3.29
C ILE A 148 12.94 -1.17 3.35
N TYR A 149 12.63 -1.84 2.25
CA TYR A 149 12.63 -3.29 2.16
C TYR A 149 14.00 -3.88 2.55
N VAL A 150 15.09 -3.38 1.95
CA VAL A 150 16.45 -3.85 2.22
C VAL A 150 16.89 -3.57 3.66
N LEU A 151 16.50 -2.41 4.22
CA LEU A 151 16.77 -2.08 5.63
C LEU A 151 16.09 -3.09 6.57
N PHE A 152 14.84 -3.43 6.31
CA PHE A 152 14.12 -4.44 7.09
C PHE A 152 14.76 -5.83 6.89
N ASP A 153 15.06 -6.22 5.67
CA ASP A 153 15.61 -7.53 5.35
C ASP A 153 16.96 -7.79 6.05
N ARG A 154 17.84 -6.78 6.09
CA ARG A 154 19.16 -6.88 6.73
C ARG A 154 19.14 -6.67 8.23
N SER A 155 18.05 -6.19 8.80
CA SER A 155 17.91 -5.91 10.24
C SER A 155 17.75 -7.18 11.08
N SER A 156 17.94 -7.05 12.40
CA SER A 156 17.58 -8.11 13.35
C SER A 156 16.07 -8.41 13.31
N PHE A 157 15.25 -7.38 13.03
CA PHE A 157 13.82 -7.51 12.88
C PHE A 157 13.46 -8.42 11.69
N GLY A 158 14.09 -8.22 10.53
CA GLY A 158 13.88 -9.05 9.34
C GLY A 158 14.28 -10.51 9.56
N ARG A 159 15.41 -10.75 10.27
CA ARG A 159 15.79 -12.13 10.63
C ARG A 159 14.76 -12.82 11.49
N THR A 160 14.15 -12.10 12.46
CA THR A 160 13.08 -12.65 13.29
C THR A 160 11.80 -12.90 12.46
N LEU A 161 11.48 -12.05 11.48
CA LEU A 161 10.35 -12.28 10.56
C LEU A 161 10.56 -13.54 9.71
N LYS A 162 11.76 -13.77 9.21
CA LYS A 162 12.10 -14.99 8.44
C LYS A 162 11.98 -16.24 9.32
N ALA A 163 12.44 -16.18 10.56
CA ALA A 163 12.24 -17.28 11.52
C ALA A 163 10.75 -17.53 11.81
N LEU A 164 9.96 -16.46 11.93
CA LEU A 164 8.50 -16.54 12.11
C LEU A 164 7.81 -17.16 10.89
N ARG A 165 8.29 -16.88 9.69
CA ARG A 165 7.80 -17.48 8.44
C ARG A 165 8.02 -19.00 8.41
N GLU A 166 9.18 -19.47 8.87
CA GLU A 166 9.50 -20.92 8.91
C GLU A 166 8.67 -21.64 9.98
N ASP A 167 8.68 -21.14 11.22
CA ASP A 167 7.89 -21.70 12.31
C ASP A 167 7.54 -20.63 13.37
N GLU A 168 6.26 -20.24 13.40
CA GLU A 168 5.78 -19.27 14.38
C GLU A 168 5.82 -19.79 15.81
N GLN A 169 5.59 -21.11 16.01
CA GLN A 169 5.55 -21.69 17.34
C GLN A 169 6.95 -21.75 17.95
N LEU A 170 7.94 -22.19 17.19
CA LEU A 170 9.34 -22.20 17.61
C LEU A 170 9.83 -20.79 17.93
N THR A 171 9.54 -19.80 17.07
CA THR A 171 9.90 -18.40 17.29
C THR A 171 9.29 -17.87 18.59
N ARG A 172 8.05 -18.25 18.89
CA ARG A 172 7.38 -17.88 20.15
C ARG A 172 8.01 -18.55 21.36
N LEU A 173 8.42 -19.81 21.25
CA LEU A 173 9.11 -20.53 22.34
C LEU A 173 10.48 -19.93 22.65
N GLN A 174 11.14 -19.29 21.67
CA GLN A 174 12.37 -18.53 21.89
C GLN A 174 12.15 -17.18 22.60
N GLY A 175 10.91 -16.86 22.99
CA GLY A 175 10.57 -15.64 23.75
C GLY A 175 10.21 -14.43 22.89
N TYR A 176 10.15 -14.56 21.55
CA TYR A 176 9.75 -13.43 20.70
C TYR A 176 8.24 -13.22 20.69
N ASN A 177 7.83 -11.95 20.74
CA ASN A 177 6.42 -11.58 20.64
C ASN A 177 5.99 -11.54 19.16
N THR A 178 5.62 -12.69 18.59
CA THR A 178 5.27 -12.88 17.19
C THR A 178 4.18 -11.92 16.70
N LYS A 179 3.19 -11.62 17.57
CA LYS A 179 2.10 -10.67 17.25
C LYS A 179 2.62 -9.25 17.00
N HIS A 180 3.60 -8.81 17.77
CA HIS A 180 4.21 -7.49 17.61
C HIS A 180 4.95 -7.39 16.27
N PHE A 181 5.73 -8.41 15.92
CA PHE A 181 6.44 -8.47 14.64
C PHE A 181 5.48 -8.47 13.44
N LYS A 182 4.42 -9.27 13.49
CA LYS A 182 3.36 -9.29 12.46
C LYS A 182 2.69 -7.93 12.31
N SER A 183 2.36 -7.27 13.43
CA SER A 183 1.69 -5.97 13.40
C SER A 183 2.57 -4.89 12.81
N ILE A 184 3.86 -4.83 13.16
CA ILE A 184 4.77 -3.80 12.64
C ILE A 184 4.98 -3.94 11.14
N VAL A 185 5.28 -5.16 10.65
CA VAL A 185 5.50 -5.37 9.20
C VAL A 185 4.25 -5.03 8.41
N PHE A 186 3.06 -5.34 8.94
CA PHE A 186 1.79 -4.99 8.33
C PHE A 186 1.57 -3.48 8.26
N VAL A 187 1.89 -2.73 9.33
CA VAL A 187 1.81 -1.27 9.36
C VAL A 187 2.75 -0.62 8.34
N VAL A 188 4.02 -1.04 8.30
CA VAL A 188 4.99 -0.49 7.35
C VAL A 188 4.56 -0.78 5.90
N SER A 189 4.12 -1.99 5.63
CA SER A 189 3.59 -2.39 4.33
C SER A 189 2.39 -1.53 3.91
N ALA A 190 1.43 -1.31 4.82
CA ALA A 190 0.27 -0.46 4.57
C ALA A 190 0.65 1.00 4.28
N MET A 191 1.63 1.56 4.99
CA MET A 191 2.15 2.90 4.72
C MET A 191 2.77 3.01 3.33
N MET A 192 3.54 2.00 2.90
CA MET A 192 4.09 1.95 1.54
C MET A 192 2.99 1.86 0.47
N SER A 193 1.93 1.08 0.72
CA SER A 193 0.77 1.04 -0.18
C SER A 193 0.06 2.39 -0.27
N GLY A 194 0.04 3.16 0.83
CA GLY A 194 -0.50 4.52 0.84
C GLY A 194 0.25 5.46 -0.09
N ILE A 195 1.58 5.34 -0.15
CA ILE A 195 2.40 6.11 -1.11
C ILE A 195 1.99 5.78 -2.54
N ALA A 196 1.90 4.49 -2.87
CA ALA A 196 1.51 4.06 -4.21
C ALA A 196 0.11 4.54 -4.58
N GLY A 197 -0.84 4.52 -3.61
CA GLY A 197 -2.20 5.03 -3.79
C GLY A 197 -2.24 6.52 -4.10
N ALA A 198 -1.51 7.34 -3.34
CA ALA A 198 -1.41 8.78 -3.57
C ALA A 198 -0.81 9.10 -4.96
N MET A 199 0.20 8.33 -5.37
CA MET A 199 0.80 8.48 -6.69
C MET A 199 -0.16 8.09 -7.80
N PHE A 200 -0.89 7.01 -7.66
CA PHE A 200 -1.88 6.58 -8.65
C PHE A 200 -2.98 7.62 -8.83
N ALA A 201 -3.55 8.12 -7.73
CA ALA A 201 -4.61 9.11 -7.75
C ALA A 201 -4.22 10.39 -8.51
N SER A 202 -3.03 10.92 -8.23
CA SER A 202 -2.53 12.13 -8.89
C SER A 202 -2.07 11.90 -10.34
N TYR A 203 -1.70 10.66 -10.69
CA TYR A 203 -1.33 10.30 -12.06
C TYR A 203 -2.54 10.21 -13.00
N ILE A 204 -3.56 9.46 -12.56
CA ILE A 204 -4.77 9.23 -13.37
C ILE A 204 -5.71 10.45 -13.31
N SER A 205 -5.59 11.31 -12.26
CA SER A 205 -6.48 12.47 -12.02
C SER A 205 -7.95 12.11 -11.82
N PHE A 206 -8.26 10.83 -11.66
CA PHE A 206 -9.58 10.27 -11.39
C PHE A 206 -9.43 8.97 -10.60
N ILE A 207 -10.26 8.79 -9.60
CA ILE A 207 -10.34 7.52 -8.86
C ILE A 207 -11.79 7.15 -8.60
N ASP A 208 -12.07 5.86 -8.69
CA ASP A 208 -13.35 5.26 -8.33
C ASP A 208 -13.13 4.05 -7.40
N PRO A 209 -14.13 3.67 -6.58
CA PRO A 209 -13.96 2.53 -5.67
C PRO A 209 -13.71 1.20 -6.40
N SER A 210 -14.19 1.03 -7.63
CA SER A 210 -14.09 -0.24 -8.36
C SER A 210 -12.63 -0.64 -8.68
N THR A 211 -11.73 0.32 -8.73
CA THR A 211 -10.29 0.10 -8.90
C THR A 211 -9.65 -0.60 -7.69
N PHE A 212 -10.23 -0.45 -6.49
CA PHE A 212 -9.65 -0.94 -5.23
C PHE A 212 -10.37 -2.17 -4.66
N GLN A 213 -10.97 -2.98 -5.52
CA GLN A 213 -11.65 -4.21 -5.13
C GLN A 213 -10.65 -5.31 -4.71
N LEU A 214 -11.18 -6.36 -4.07
CA LEU A 214 -10.42 -7.57 -3.73
C LEU A 214 -9.69 -8.17 -4.95
N LYS A 215 -10.26 -8.03 -6.15
CA LYS A 215 -9.66 -8.47 -7.41
C LYS A 215 -8.27 -7.88 -7.62
N GLU A 216 -8.07 -6.61 -7.28
CA GLU A 216 -6.77 -5.95 -7.36
C GLU A 216 -5.77 -6.55 -6.37
N GLY A 217 -6.21 -6.90 -5.16
CA GLY A 217 -5.38 -7.61 -4.18
C GLY A 217 -4.91 -8.98 -4.68
N ILE A 218 -5.79 -9.73 -5.35
CA ILE A 218 -5.45 -11.01 -5.98
C ILE A 218 -4.45 -10.81 -7.12
N PHE A 219 -4.62 -9.76 -7.93
CA PHE A 219 -3.70 -9.43 -9.01
C PHE A 219 -2.30 -9.11 -8.48
N LEU A 220 -2.20 -8.28 -7.44
CA LEU A 220 -0.93 -7.97 -6.76
C LEU A 220 -0.26 -9.22 -6.19
N PHE A 221 -1.05 -10.11 -5.59
CA PHE A 221 -0.56 -11.38 -5.07
C PHE A 221 0.01 -12.27 -6.19
N THR A 222 -0.65 -12.29 -7.34
CA THR A 222 -0.17 -13.03 -8.53
C THR A 222 1.16 -12.47 -9.03
N ILE A 223 1.33 -11.13 -9.06
CA ILE A 223 2.59 -10.50 -9.46
C ILE A 223 3.75 -10.99 -8.58
N ILE A 224 3.54 -11.10 -7.26
CA ILE A 224 4.60 -11.52 -6.33
C ILE A 224 4.92 -13.00 -6.50
N ILE A 225 3.91 -13.86 -6.68
CA ILE A 225 4.16 -15.30 -6.89
C ILE A 225 4.98 -15.53 -8.16
N VAL A 226 4.61 -14.86 -9.25
CA VAL A 226 5.34 -14.96 -10.53
C VAL A 226 6.72 -14.32 -10.46
N GLY A 227 6.85 -13.20 -9.74
CA GLY A 227 8.13 -12.51 -9.54
C GLY A 227 9.10 -13.19 -8.58
N GLY A 228 8.62 -14.14 -7.79
CA GLY A 228 9.36 -14.85 -6.76
C GLY A 228 9.22 -14.24 -5.37
N LEU A 229 8.94 -15.11 -4.40
CA LEU A 229 8.93 -14.76 -2.98
C LEU A 229 10.35 -14.78 -2.46
N SER A 230 10.86 -13.66 -2.01
CA SER A 230 12.22 -13.54 -1.42
C SER A 230 12.24 -13.95 0.04
#